data_56730c93639dec10b2f70a541fe122f2
#
_entry.id   56730c93639dec10b2f70a541fe122f2
#
_cell.length_a   1.000
_cell.length_b   1.000
_cell.length_c   1.000
_cell.angle_alpha   90.00
_cell.angle_beta   90.00
_cell.angle_gamma   90.00
#
_symmetry.space_group_name_H-M   'P 1'
#
loop_
_entity.id
_entity.type
_entity.pdbx_description
1 polymer ?
#
loop_
_entity_poly.entity_id
_entity_poly.type
_entity_poly.pdbx_seq_one_letter_code
_entity_poly.pdbx_strand_id
1 'polypeptide(L)'
;MSAQVADYKGEKPMGKYLLRRILQMIPVVLGTTLLIYALVFALPGDPVAAMFGDKPVNQAVAAQIRSEYNLDKPFIVQYVLFLKNALTLNFGNTFSGQPVIAVIGRAFPVTIKLALMAFVFEGVFGVIFGIIGGLNKGRWSDSVILVLSLLLISVPTFVTGFILQYLCGVKWRILPVTAGASPGFVDLLMPAVVLGSVSMASIIRLTRTEITSNISEDYVRTARAKGMSNSKVIGRHVLRNSLIPVVTYLGADIGALMGGAMITERIFNIQGVGNTLFQAITRGEGTLVVSLVTILVMIFVVCSLLVDMLYAVLDPRIRYA
;
A
#
# COMPACT_ATOMS: atom_id res chain seq x y z
N MET A 1 -9.06 -36.72 -39.07
CA MET A 1 -8.68 -35.42 -38.48
C MET A 1 -9.88 -34.88 -37.72
N SER A 2 -10.28 -35.63 -36.71
CA SER A 2 -11.44 -35.34 -35.86
C SER A 2 -11.25 -36.07 -34.54
N ALA A 3 -10.61 -35.40 -33.60
CA ALA A 3 -10.62 -35.76 -32.17
C ALA A 3 -9.62 -34.86 -31.40
N GLN A 4 -9.98 -33.65 -31.10
CA GLN A 4 -9.43 -32.86 -29.99
C GLN A 4 -10.25 -31.57 -29.80
N VAL A 5 -11.59 -31.71 -29.78
CA VAL A 5 -12.48 -30.76 -29.12
C VAL A 5 -12.96 -31.48 -27.86
N ALA A 6 -12.01 -31.79 -26.99
CA ALA A 6 -12.30 -32.40 -25.71
C ALA A 6 -12.33 -31.32 -24.62
N ASP A 7 -13.52 -31.20 -24.09
CA ASP A 7 -13.79 -30.88 -22.68
C ASP A 7 -13.33 -29.54 -22.09
N TYR A 8 -13.94 -28.46 -22.55
CA TYR A 8 -14.01 -27.19 -21.80
C TYR A 8 -15.15 -27.23 -20.74
N LYS A 9 -15.30 -28.37 -20.04
CA LYS A 9 -16.22 -28.50 -18.90
C LYS A 9 -15.46 -28.61 -17.60
N GLY A 10 -14.99 -27.50 -17.11
CA GLY A 10 -14.35 -27.39 -15.80
C GLY A 10 -14.26 -25.93 -15.34
N GLU A 11 -15.35 -25.17 -15.50
CA GLU A 11 -15.43 -23.87 -14.83
C GLU A 11 -15.36 -24.12 -13.32
N LYS A 12 -14.17 -23.95 -12.74
CA LYS A 12 -14.07 -23.84 -11.28
C LYS A 12 -14.93 -22.64 -10.88
N PRO A 13 -16.02 -22.84 -10.13
CA PRO A 13 -16.89 -21.72 -9.81
C PRO A 13 -16.08 -20.65 -9.08
N MET A 14 -16.29 -19.36 -9.42
CA MET A 14 -15.64 -18.20 -8.80
C MET A 14 -15.57 -18.34 -7.27
N GLY A 15 -16.58 -19.00 -6.65
CA GLY A 15 -16.61 -19.28 -5.23
C GLY A 15 -15.49 -20.17 -4.71
N LYS A 16 -15.04 -21.20 -5.48
CA LYS A 16 -13.90 -22.03 -5.07
C LYS A 16 -12.57 -21.24 -5.08
N TYR A 17 -12.38 -20.40 -6.09
CA TYR A 17 -11.22 -19.51 -6.15
C TYR A 17 -11.20 -18.56 -4.96
N LEU A 18 -12.32 -17.88 -4.68
CA LEU A 18 -12.47 -16.97 -3.56
C LEU A 18 -12.22 -17.66 -2.21
N LEU A 19 -12.83 -18.84 -2.00
CA LEU A 19 -12.64 -19.61 -0.77
C LEU A 19 -11.17 -19.99 -0.58
N ARG A 20 -10.49 -20.47 -1.62
CA ARG A 20 -9.05 -20.79 -1.57
C ARG A 20 -8.22 -19.58 -1.19
N ARG A 21 -8.51 -18.40 -1.76
CA ARG A 21 -7.82 -17.14 -1.46
C ARG A 21 -8.03 -16.72 0.00
N ILE A 22 -9.27 -16.75 0.48
CA ILE A 22 -9.57 -16.44 1.89
C ILE A 22 -8.84 -17.40 2.84
N LEU A 23 -8.82 -18.70 2.55
CA LEU A 23 -8.09 -19.68 3.35
C LEU A 23 -6.57 -19.43 3.34
N GLN A 24 -6.00 -19.00 2.21
CA GLN A 24 -4.58 -18.63 2.13
C GLN A 24 -4.23 -17.34 2.90
N MET A 25 -5.18 -16.44 3.09
CA MET A 25 -4.99 -15.21 3.86
C MET A 25 -4.97 -15.44 5.37
N ILE A 26 -5.65 -16.46 5.87
CA ILE A 26 -5.69 -16.80 7.31
C ILE A 26 -4.27 -16.99 7.88
N PRO A 27 -3.41 -17.88 7.34
CA PRO A 27 -2.06 -18.03 7.86
C PRO A 27 -1.20 -16.76 7.71
N VAL A 28 -1.44 -15.94 6.69
CA VAL A 28 -0.74 -14.66 6.53
C VAL A 28 -1.12 -13.70 7.66
N VAL A 29 -2.42 -13.52 7.94
CA VAL A 29 -2.89 -12.66 9.03
C VAL A 29 -2.39 -13.19 10.38
N LEU A 30 -2.54 -14.48 10.66
CA LEU A 30 -2.11 -15.08 11.93
C LEU A 30 -0.59 -15.01 12.10
N GLY A 31 0.17 -15.31 11.05
CA GLY A 31 1.63 -15.25 11.08
C GLY A 31 2.16 -13.83 11.28
N THR A 32 1.63 -12.86 10.55
CA THR A 32 2.06 -11.46 10.65
C THR A 32 1.65 -10.84 12.01
N THR A 33 0.43 -11.09 12.47
CA THR A 33 -0.02 -10.59 13.78
C THR A 33 0.72 -11.27 14.95
N LEU A 34 1.03 -12.56 14.85
CA LEU A 34 1.87 -13.25 15.84
C LEU A 34 3.28 -12.67 15.86
N LEU A 35 3.86 -12.43 14.69
CA LEU A 35 5.21 -11.87 14.57
C LEU A 35 5.28 -10.48 15.20
N ILE A 36 4.36 -9.57 14.86
CA ILE A 36 4.37 -8.22 15.46
C ILE A 36 4.08 -8.27 16.96
N TYR A 37 3.16 -9.15 17.38
CA TYR A 37 2.87 -9.35 18.80
C TYR A 37 4.10 -9.84 19.57
N ALA A 38 4.84 -10.79 18.99
CA ALA A 38 6.08 -11.29 19.56
C ALA A 38 7.18 -10.21 19.61
N LEU A 39 7.34 -9.44 18.53
CA LEU A 39 8.32 -8.33 18.49
C LEU A 39 8.04 -7.27 19.56
N VAL A 40 6.78 -7.05 19.92
CA VAL A 40 6.40 -6.03 20.90
C VAL A 40 6.42 -6.55 22.34
N PHE A 41 5.96 -7.79 22.57
CA PHE A 41 5.74 -8.30 23.92
C PHE A 41 6.63 -9.46 24.35
N ALA A 42 7.34 -10.14 23.42
CA ALA A 42 8.25 -11.23 23.76
C ALA A 42 9.73 -10.80 23.81
N LEU A 43 10.08 -9.61 23.29
CA LEU A 43 11.45 -9.09 23.39
C LEU A 43 11.76 -8.65 24.83
N PRO A 44 13.04 -8.70 25.23
CA PRO A 44 13.45 -8.25 26.56
C PRO A 44 13.11 -6.79 26.79
N GLY A 45 12.35 -6.53 27.85
CA GLY A 45 11.87 -5.22 28.27
C GLY A 45 10.55 -5.35 29.01
N ASP A 46 10.28 -4.45 29.92
CA ASP A 46 8.98 -4.39 30.60
C ASP A 46 8.11 -3.34 29.89
N PRO A 47 7.07 -3.74 29.15
CA PRO A 47 6.19 -2.79 28.46
C PRO A 47 5.54 -1.81 29.43
N VAL A 48 5.30 -2.21 30.69
CA VAL A 48 4.74 -1.35 31.72
C VAL A 48 5.76 -0.34 32.20
N ALA A 49 7.03 -0.74 32.36
CA ALA A 49 8.09 0.21 32.72
C ALA A 49 8.28 1.26 31.61
N ALA A 50 8.17 0.89 30.36
CA ALA A 50 8.22 1.80 29.22
C ALA A 50 7.14 2.89 29.27
N MET A 51 5.96 2.61 29.83
CA MET A 51 4.87 3.60 30.02
C MET A 51 5.25 4.74 30.97
N PHE A 52 6.12 4.47 31.93
CA PHE A 52 6.52 5.45 32.95
C PHE A 52 7.81 6.21 32.56
N GLY A 53 8.55 5.73 31.56
CA GLY A 53 9.84 6.30 31.18
C GLY A 53 10.82 6.31 32.36
N ASP A 54 11.42 7.46 32.65
CA ASP A 54 12.37 7.63 33.76
C ASP A 54 11.70 7.86 35.13
N LYS A 55 10.36 7.85 35.19
CA LYS A 55 9.63 8.05 36.46
C LYS A 55 9.57 6.76 37.28
N PRO A 56 9.67 6.86 38.62
CA PRO A 56 9.54 5.68 39.47
C PRO A 56 8.16 5.03 39.30
N VAL A 57 8.16 3.75 38.99
CA VAL A 57 6.94 2.96 38.77
C VAL A 57 6.32 2.56 40.10
N ASN A 58 5.10 3.00 40.36
CA ASN A 58 4.33 2.48 41.49
C ASN A 58 3.96 1.01 41.22
N GLN A 59 4.46 0.09 42.03
CA GLN A 59 4.28 -1.38 41.87
C GLN A 59 2.82 -1.79 41.80
N ALA A 60 1.95 -1.15 42.60
CA ALA A 60 0.50 -1.46 42.63
C ALA A 60 -0.14 -1.03 41.28
N VAL A 61 0.20 0.14 40.77
CA VAL A 61 -0.29 0.61 39.46
C VAL A 61 0.25 -0.25 38.32
N ALA A 62 1.53 -0.63 38.39
CA ALA A 62 2.12 -1.56 37.40
C ALA A 62 1.43 -2.93 37.37
N ALA A 63 1.10 -3.48 38.56
CA ALA A 63 0.38 -4.75 38.65
C ALA A 63 -1.04 -4.64 38.05
N GLN A 64 -1.74 -3.55 38.33
CA GLN A 64 -3.06 -3.29 37.74
C GLN A 64 -3.00 -3.19 36.23
N ILE A 65 -2.03 -2.45 35.67
CA ILE A 65 -1.83 -2.32 34.24
C ILE A 65 -1.50 -3.69 33.61
N ARG A 66 -0.59 -4.49 34.22
CA ARG A 66 -0.29 -5.83 33.72
C ARG A 66 -1.53 -6.73 33.67
N SER A 67 -2.39 -6.66 34.68
CA SER A 67 -3.63 -7.40 34.70
C SER A 67 -4.64 -6.91 33.65
N GLU A 68 -4.80 -5.60 33.48
CA GLU A 68 -5.69 -4.99 32.49
C GLU A 68 -5.32 -5.36 31.05
N TYR A 69 -4.01 -5.38 30.75
CA TYR A 69 -3.50 -5.77 29.42
C TYR A 69 -3.18 -7.26 29.30
N ASN A 70 -3.52 -8.09 30.31
CA ASN A 70 -3.24 -9.53 30.38
C ASN A 70 -1.74 -9.89 30.25
N LEU A 71 -0.83 -9.00 30.59
CA LEU A 71 0.62 -9.22 30.51
C LEU A 71 1.13 -10.16 31.61
N ASP A 72 0.29 -10.51 32.57
CA ASP A 72 0.50 -11.49 33.63
C ASP A 72 0.34 -12.94 33.14
N LYS A 73 -0.24 -13.16 31.95
CA LYS A 73 -0.54 -14.48 31.41
C LYS A 73 0.60 -15.01 30.52
N PRO A 74 0.65 -16.35 30.27
CA PRO A 74 1.59 -16.91 29.30
C PRO A 74 1.41 -16.28 27.91
N PHE A 75 2.50 -16.06 27.19
CA PHE A 75 2.54 -15.36 25.88
C PHE A 75 1.47 -15.83 24.89
N ILE A 76 1.31 -17.16 24.74
CA ILE A 76 0.30 -17.71 23.82
C ILE A 76 -1.13 -17.33 24.23
N VAL A 77 -1.41 -17.30 25.55
CA VAL A 77 -2.71 -16.89 26.07
C VAL A 77 -2.96 -15.40 25.80
N GLN A 78 -1.95 -14.57 26.01
CA GLN A 78 -2.00 -13.14 25.68
C GLN A 78 -2.37 -12.93 24.21
N TYR A 79 -1.68 -13.62 23.31
CA TYR A 79 -1.92 -13.52 21.86
C TYR A 79 -3.33 -13.98 21.47
N VAL A 80 -3.82 -15.11 22.01
CA VAL A 80 -5.18 -15.58 21.73
C VAL A 80 -6.24 -14.60 22.22
N LEU A 81 -6.04 -14.01 23.41
CA LEU A 81 -6.93 -12.97 23.92
C LEU A 81 -6.90 -11.70 23.07
N PHE A 82 -5.72 -11.30 22.62
CA PHE A 82 -5.56 -10.20 21.67
C PHE A 82 -6.35 -10.46 20.37
N LEU A 83 -6.20 -11.64 19.76
CA LEU A 83 -6.96 -12.00 18.55
C LEU A 83 -8.47 -11.98 18.77
N LYS A 84 -8.94 -12.53 19.90
CA LYS A 84 -10.36 -12.50 20.27
C LYS A 84 -10.87 -11.07 20.38
N ASN A 85 -10.13 -10.19 21.03
CA ASN A 85 -10.49 -8.79 21.18
C ASN A 85 -10.41 -8.02 19.85
N ALA A 86 -9.43 -8.33 19.01
CA ALA A 86 -9.28 -7.74 17.66
C ALA A 86 -10.49 -8.05 16.76
N LEU A 87 -11.05 -9.27 16.84
CA LEU A 87 -12.26 -9.66 16.10
C LEU A 87 -13.51 -8.84 16.50
N THR A 88 -13.54 -8.32 17.74
CA THR A 88 -14.62 -7.44 18.22
C THR A 88 -14.25 -5.94 18.13
N LEU A 89 -13.14 -5.60 17.48
CA LEU A 89 -12.56 -4.24 17.39
C LEU A 89 -12.27 -3.61 18.77
N ASN A 90 -12.13 -4.41 19.80
CA ASN A 90 -11.78 -3.99 21.14
C ASN A 90 -10.27 -4.10 21.34
N PHE A 91 -9.53 -3.07 21.00
CA PHE A 91 -8.08 -3.01 21.13
C PHE A 91 -7.60 -2.42 22.46
N GLY A 92 -8.52 -2.17 23.41
CA GLY A 92 -8.21 -1.52 24.68
C GLY A 92 -7.97 -0.02 24.56
N ASN A 93 -7.21 0.53 25.51
CA ASN A 93 -6.92 1.94 25.61
C ASN A 93 -5.44 2.24 25.34
N THR A 94 -5.16 3.45 24.88
CA THR A 94 -3.80 4.01 24.80
C THR A 94 -3.27 4.35 26.19
N PHE A 95 -1.98 4.65 26.29
CA PHE A 95 -1.38 5.15 27.57
C PHE A 95 -2.03 6.44 28.08
N SER A 96 -2.62 7.23 27.18
CA SER A 96 -3.40 8.44 27.56
C SER A 96 -4.85 8.15 27.96
N GLY A 97 -5.27 6.89 28.04
CA GLY A 97 -6.63 6.48 28.40
C GLY A 97 -7.65 6.62 27.25
N GLN A 98 -7.25 6.98 26.04
CA GLN A 98 -8.15 7.06 24.90
C GLN A 98 -8.38 5.66 24.30
N PRO A 99 -9.61 5.30 23.86
CA PRO A 99 -9.83 4.06 23.13
C PRO A 99 -8.96 4.00 21.87
N VAL A 100 -8.21 2.92 21.70
CA VAL A 100 -7.33 2.71 20.53
C VAL A 100 -8.11 2.83 19.23
N ILE A 101 -9.34 2.28 19.18
CA ILE A 101 -10.20 2.36 18.00
C ILE A 101 -10.54 3.81 17.60
N ALA A 102 -10.68 4.72 18.56
CA ALA A 102 -10.95 6.14 18.30
C ALA A 102 -9.73 6.85 17.72
N VAL A 103 -8.52 6.50 18.18
CA VAL A 103 -7.27 7.02 17.61
C VAL A 103 -7.11 6.56 16.16
N ILE A 104 -7.33 5.28 15.92
CA ILE A 104 -7.31 4.68 14.58
C ILE A 104 -8.35 5.34 13.67
N GLY A 105 -9.60 5.48 14.14
CA GLY A 105 -10.69 6.09 13.36
C GLY A 105 -10.42 7.54 12.93
N ARG A 106 -9.60 8.28 13.68
CA ARG A 106 -9.17 9.65 13.31
C ARG A 106 -8.01 9.66 12.31
N ALA A 107 -7.07 8.72 12.45
CA ALA A 107 -5.87 8.66 11.62
C ALA A 107 -6.14 8.05 10.22
N PHE A 108 -6.99 7.03 10.13
CA PHE A 108 -7.26 6.29 8.89
C PHE A 108 -7.76 7.14 7.73
N PRO A 109 -8.77 8.02 7.90
CA PRO A 109 -9.28 8.84 6.80
C PRO A 109 -8.19 9.71 6.15
N VAL A 110 -7.24 10.18 6.95
CA VAL A 110 -6.14 11.02 6.48
C VAL A 110 -5.17 10.19 5.62
N THR A 111 -4.77 9.02 6.09
CA THR A 111 -3.90 8.11 5.32
C THR A 111 -4.56 7.62 4.05
N ILE A 112 -5.85 7.25 4.09
CA ILE A 112 -6.60 6.84 2.89
C ILE A 112 -6.63 7.97 1.86
N LYS A 113 -6.91 9.20 2.28
CA LYS A 113 -6.93 10.37 1.41
C LYS A 113 -5.57 10.61 0.75
N LEU A 114 -4.49 10.53 1.54
CA LEU A 114 -3.12 10.64 1.04
C LEU A 114 -2.80 9.52 0.04
N ALA A 115 -3.10 8.26 0.38
CA ALA A 115 -2.85 7.10 -0.48
C ALA A 115 -3.63 7.18 -1.80
N LEU A 116 -4.90 7.60 -1.77
CA LEU A 116 -5.70 7.79 -2.98
C LEU A 116 -5.15 8.91 -3.87
N MET A 117 -4.71 10.02 -3.28
CA MET A 117 -4.08 11.11 -4.05
C MET A 117 -2.76 10.65 -4.68
N ALA A 118 -1.92 9.91 -3.95
CA ALA A 118 -0.69 9.33 -4.47
C ALA A 118 -0.98 8.33 -5.59
N PHE A 119 -1.96 7.45 -5.40
CA PHE A 119 -2.40 6.47 -6.39
C PHE A 119 -2.87 7.12 -7.71
N VAL A 120 -3.67 8.17 -7.61
CA VAL A 120 -4.11 8.92 -8.81
C VAL A 120 -2.92 9.59 -9.50
N PHE A 121 -2.03 10.20 -8.72
CA PHE A 121 -0.83 10.84 -9.24
C PHE A 121 0.07 9.82 -9.98
N GLU A 122 0.46 8.74 -9.33
CA GLU A 122 1.35 7.74 -9.93
C GLU A 122 0.72 7.03 -11.12
N GLY A 123 -0.58 6.70 -11.03
CA GLY A 123 -1.31 6.04 -12.11
C GLY A 123 -1.43 6.91 -13.35
N VAL A 124 -1.86 8.16 -13.19
CA VAL A 124 -2.03 9.09 -14.31
C VAL A 124 -0.67 9.43 -14.94
N PHE A 125 0.27 9.91 -14.16
CA PHE A 125 1.57 10.34 -14.71
C PHE A 125 2.44 9.15 -15.13
N GLY A 126 2.40 8.04 -14.38
CA GLY A 126 3.12 6.83 -14.73
C GLY A 126 2.67 6.23 -16.07
N VAL A 127 1.37 6.14 -16.28
CA VAL A 127 0.80 5.64 -17.54
C VAL A 127 1.08 6.61 -18.69
N ILE A 128 0.87 7.92 -18.52
CA ILE A 128 1.12 8.91 -19.57
C ILE A 128 2.58 8.88 -20.01
N PHE A 129 3.53 8.97 -19.07
CA PHE A 129 4.94 8.95 -19.42
C PHE A 129 5.39 7.59 -19.97
N GLY A 130 4.83 6.48 -19.44
CA GLY A 130 5.07 5.15 -20.00
C GLY A 130 4.59 5.00 -21.45
N ILE A 131 3.42 5.56 -21.78
CA ILE A 131 2.89 5.59 -23.16
C ILE A 131 3.82 6.41 -24.07
N ILE A 132 4.20 7.62 -23.63
CA ILE A 132 5.10 8.48 -24.40
C ILE A 132 6.45 7.77 -24.66
N GLY A 133 7.05 7.16 -23.62
CA GLY A 133 8.30 6.41 -23.75
C GLY A 133 8.15 5.20 -24.67
N GLY A 134 7.10 4.39 -24.51
CA GLY A 134 6.87 3.17 -25.29
C GLY A 134 6.63 3.44 -26.78
N LEU A 135 5.84 4.47 -27.11
CA LEU A 135 5.56 4.85 -28.50
C LEU A 135 6.77 5.53 -29.18
N ASN A 136 7.66 6.12 -28.42
CA ASN A 136 8.87 6.81 -28.91
C ASN A 136 10.15 6.04 -28.58
N LYS A 137 10.11 4.72 -28.50
CA LYS A 137 11.27 3.88 -28.19
C LYS A 137 12.50 4.27 -29.00
N GLY A 138 13.62 4.48 -28.31
CA GLY A 138 14.91 4.85 -28.92
C GLY A 138 15.06 6.32 -29.30
N ARG A 139 14.05 7.16 -29.07
CA ARG A 139 14.14 8.62 -29.26
C ARG A 139 14.58 9.30 -27.97
N TRP A 140 15.01 10.55 -28.06
CA TRP A 140 15.47 11.33 -26.92
C TRP A 140 14.42 11.40 -25.76
N SER A 141 13.13 11.53 -26.11
CA SER A 141 12.04 11.56 -25.13
C SER A 141 11.96 10.26 -24.29
N ASP A 142 12.17 9.12 -24.92
CA ASP A 142 12.25 7.83 -24.26
C ASP A 142 13.44 7.79 -23.28
N SER A 143 14.61 8.20 -23.74
CA SER A 143 15.82 8.25 -22.91
C SER A 143 15.66 9.18 -21.71
N VAL A 144 15.09 10.36 -21.89
CA VAL A 144 14.83 11.32 -20.81
C VAL A 144 13.86 10.73 -19.77
N ILE A 145 12.74 10.15 -20.22
CA ILE A 145 11.74 9.52 -19.30
C ILE A 145 12.39 8.39 -18.50
N LEU A 146 13.20 7.55 -19.15
CA LEU A 146 13.90 6.46 -18.46
C LEU A 146 14.90 7.00 -17.43
N VAL A 147 15.72 7.98 -17.79
CA VAL A 147 16.67 8.59 -16.84
C VAL A 147 15.94 9.22 -15.66
N LEU A 148 14.88 9.99 -15.90
CA LEU A 148 14.08 10.57 -14.80
C LEU A 148 13.44 9.50 -13.93
N SER A 149 12.91 8.42 -14.51
CA SER A 149 12.35 7.31 -13.72
C SER A 149 13.40 6.61 -12.88
N LEU A 150 14.62 6.46 -13.37
CA LEU A 150 15.74 5.90 -12.61
C LEU A 150 16.16 6.83 -11.46
N LEU A 151 16.21 8.13 -11.69
CA LEU A 151 16.51 9.12 -10.65
C LEU A 151 15.48 9.07 -9.52
N LEU A 152 14.18 8.98 -9.85
CA LEU A 152 13.11 8.88 -8.84
C LEU A 152 13.26 7.65 -7.94
N ILE A 153 13.68 6.51 -8.49
CA ILE A 153 13.90 5.29 -7.68
C ILE A 153 15.21 5.34 -6.89
N SER A 154 16.24 5.98 -7.45
CA SER A 154 17.57 6.01 -6.83
C SER A 154 17.64 6.95 -5.62
N VAL A 155 16.77 7.95 -5.54
CA VAL A 155 16.73 8.90 -4.44
C VAL A 155 15.79 8.38 -3.34
N PRO A 156 16.28 8.24 -2.10
CA PRO A 156 15.40 7.84 -0.99
C PRO A 156 14.21 8.79 -0.83
N THR A 157 13.03 8.25 -0.57
CA THR A 157 11.76 9.01 -0.49
C THR A 157 11.84 10.20 0.48
N PHE A 158 12.52 10.04 1.62
CA PHE A 158 12.68 11.13 2.58
C PHE A 158 13.52 12.30 2.03
N VAL A 159 14.54 12.01 1.21
CA VAL A 159 15.35 13.06 0.56
C VAL A 159 14.51 13.83 -0.44
N THR A 160 13.73 13.11 -1.27
CA THR A 160 12.77 13.74 -2.20
C THR A 160 11.77 14.62 -1.44
N GLY A 161 11.27 14.13 -0.30
CA GLY A 161 10.37 14.87 0.58
C GLY A 161 10.97 16.18 1.06
N PHE A 162 12.17 16.16 1.62
CA PHE A 162 12.84 17.37 2.10
C PHE A 162 13.22 18.35 0.99
N ILE A 163 13.65 17.84 -0.18
CA ILE A 163 13.93 18.69 -1.34
C ILE A 163 12.66 19.42 -1.79
N LEU A 164 11.54 18.72 -1.90
CA LEU A 164 10.27 19.34 -2.30
C LEU A 164 9.75 20.32 -1.23
N GLN A 165 9.86 19.99 0.06
CA GLN A 165 9.52 20.93 1.14
C GLN A 165 10.34 22.21 1.05
N TYR A 166 11.65 22.09 0.82
CA TYR A 166 12.52 23.25 0.70
C TYR A 166 12.18 24.07 -0.55
N LEU A 167 12.09 23.43 -1.72
CA LEU A 167 11.87 24.14 -2.99
C LEU A 167 10.45 24.73 -3.06
N CYS A 168 9.42 23.91 -2.88
CA CYS A 168 8.03 24.31 -3.05
C CYS A 168 7.47 25.04 -1.84
N GLY A 169 7.88 24.64 -0.63
CA GLY A 169 7.33 25.20 0.61
C GLY A 169 8.08 26.43 1.09
N VAL A 170 9.42 26.38 1.16
CA VAL A 170 10.23 27.44 1.75
C VAL A 170 10.68 28.47 0.70
N LYS A 171 11.30 28.00 -0.40
CA LYS A 171 11.91 28.87 -1.41
C LYS A 171 10.88 29.54 -2.31
N TRP A 172 10.00 28.75 -2.91
CA TRP A 172 8.98 29.26 -3.85
C TRP A 172 7.64 29.61 -3.17
N ARG A 173 7.37 29.06 -1.98
CA ARG A 173 6.16 29.29 -1.18
C ARG A 173 4.85 29.05 -1.93
N ILE A 174 4.83 28.03 -2.81
CA ILE A 174 3.66 27.67 -3.61
C ILE A 174 2.80 26.60 -2.95
N LEU A 175 3.36 25.81 -2.03
CA LEU A 175 2.67 24.76 -1.29
C LEU A 175 3.03 24.81 0.19
N PRO A 176 2.16 24.36 1.09
CA PRO A 176 2.46 24.34 2.52
C PRO A 176 3.57 23.33 2.85
N VAL A 177 4.49 23.71 3.75
CA VAL A 177 5.62 22.87 4.18
C VAL A 177 5.14 21.64 4.97
N THR A 178 4.12 21.79 5.78
CA THR A 178 3.55 20.75 6.64
C THR A 178 2.05 20.74 6.52
N ALA A 179 1.45 19.56 6.67
CA ALA A 179 0.01 19.41 6.75
C ALA A 179 -0.48 19.70 8.19
N GLY A 180 -1.62 20.34 8.32
CA GLY A 180 -2.24 20.58 9.62
C GLY A 180 -2.90 19.33 10.22
N ALA A 181 -3.60 19.50 11.34
CA ALA A 181 -4.33 18.42 12.01
C ALA A 181 -5.49 17.86 11.15
N SER A 182 -6.06 18.67 10.27
CA SER A 182 -7.13 18.28 9.33
C SER A 182 -6.72 18.71 7.91
N PRO A 183 -5.84 17.95 7.24
CA PRO A 183 -5.26 18.36 5.98
C PRO A 183 -6.29 18.44 4.86
N GLY A 184 -6.28 19.59 4.16
CA GLY A 184 -7.01 19.81 2.92
C GLY A 184 -6.37 19.11 1.73
N PHE A 185 -6.94 19.30 0.55
CA PHE A 185 -6.40 18.74 -0.69
C PHE A 185 -5.02 19.31 -1.01
N VAL A 186 -4.84 20.62 -0.86
CA VAL A 186 -3.57 21.33 -1.18
C VAL A 186 -2.46 20.89 -0.23
N ASP A 187 -2.78 20.65 1.05
CA ASP A 187 -1.80 20.22 2.05
C ASP A 187 -1.22 18.83 1.76
N LEU A 188 -2.02 17.99 1.08
CA LEU A 188 -1.64 16.62 0.72
C LEU A 188 -1.01 16.49 -0.68
N LEU A 189 -1.00 17.55 -1.50
CA LEU A 189 -0.44 17.46 -2.86
C LEU A 189 1.05 17.07 -2.85
N MET A 190 1.85 17.80 -2.12
CA MET A 190 3.30 17.54 -2.04
C MET A 190 3.61 16.18 -1.43
N PRO A 191 3.00 15.80 -0.27
CA PRO A 191 3.11 14.43 0.26
C PRO A 191 2.70 13.34 -0.72
N ALA A 192 1.59 13.53 -1.47
CA ALA A 192 1.11 12.56 -2.45
C ALA A 192 2.10 12.36 -3.60
N VAL A 193 2.70 13.44 -4.11
CA VAL A 193 3.76 13.37 -5.13
C VAL A 193 4.97 12.59 -4.61
N VAL A 194 5.39 12.85 -3.37
CA VAL A 194 6.53 12.14 -2.75
C VAL A 194 6.21 10.66 -2.59
N LEU A 195 5.04 10.33 -2.04
CA LEU A 195 4.62 8.94 -1.79
C LEU A 195 4.50 8.15 -3.10
N GLY A 196 3.84 8.71 -4.12
CA GLY A 196 3.63 8.03 -5.41
C GLY A 196 4.84 8.06 -6.34
N SER A 197 5.89 8.84 -6.07
CA SER A 197 7.01 9.01 -7.01
C SER A 197 7.77 7.72 -7.33
N VAL A 198 7.98 6.85 -6.34
CA VAL A 198 8.69 5.57 -6.50
C VAL A 198 7.89 4.59 -7.33
N SER A 199 6.62 4.40 -6.98
CA SER A 199 5.71 3.52 -7.73
C SER A 199 5.44 4.05 -9.13
N MET A 200 5.32 5.37 -9.31
CA MET A 200 5.20 6.01 -10.62
C MET A 200 6.34 5.61 -11.56
N ALA A 201 7.57 5.59 -11.07
CA ALA A 201 8.72 5.17 -11.89
C ALA A 201 8.64 3.69 -12.32
N SER A 202 8.10 2.82 -11.49
CA SER A 202 7.83 1.42 -11.84
C SER A 202 6.72 1.30 -12.89
N ILE A 203 5.65 2.07 -12.74
CA ILE A 203 4.53 2.13 -13.70
C ILE A 203 4.99 2.64 -15.05
N ILE A 204 5.84 3.68 -15.09
CA ILE A 204 6.45 4.20 -16.33
C ILE A 204 7.15 3.06 -17.08
N ARG A 205 8.03 2.34 -16.40
CA ARG A 205 8.83 1.27 -17.03
C ARG A 205 7.98 0.10 -17.46
N LEU A 206 7.02 -0.33 -16.64
CA LEU A 206 6.09 -1.39 -16.97
C LEU A 206 5.26 -1.02 -18.20
N THR A 207 4.61 0.14 -18.19
CA THR A 207 3.79 0.63 -19.30
C THR A 207 4.60 0.73 -20.59
N ARG A 208 5.81 1.29 -20.53
CA ARG A 208 6.73 1.39 -21.67
C ARG A 208 7.07 0.00 -22.23
N THR A 209 7.42 -0.94 -21.39
CA THR A 209 7.79 -2.30 -21.80
C THR A 209 6.64 -2.99 -22.49
N GLU A 210 5.45 -2.95 -21.90
CA GLU A 210 4.24 -3.54 -22.43
C GLU A 210 3.85 -2.94 -23.79
N ILE A 211 3.92 -1.63 -23.94
CA ILE A 211 3.64 -0.97 -25.23
C ILE A 211 4.67 -1.38 -26.29
N THR A 212 5.94 -1.41 -25.92
CA THR A 212 7.02 -1.78 -26.85
C THR A 212 6.88 -3.23 -27.33
N SER A 213 6.47 -4.15 -26.45
CA SER A 213 6.20 -5.53 -26.80
C SER A 213 4.97 -5.65 -27.69
N ASN A 214 3.84 -5.11 -27.26
CA ASN A 214 2.56 -5.25 -27.94
C ASN A 214 2.52 -4.59 -29.32
N ILE A 215 3.27 -3.51 -29.55
CA ILE A 215 3.30 -2.83 -30.86
C ILE A 215 3.92 -3.69 -31.98
N SER A 216 4.70 -4.70 -31.60
CA SER A 216 5.41 -5.61 -32.51
C SER A 216 4.63 -6.91 -32.80
N GLU A 217 3.52 -7.13 -32.11
CA GLU A 217 2.72 -8.35 -32.18
C GLU A 217 1.98 -8.52 -33.53
N ASP A 218 1.73 -9.75 -33.94
CA ASP A 218 1.13 -10.09 -35.25
C ASP A 218 -0.28 -9.53 -35.41
N TYR A 219 -1.07 -9.45 -34.34
CA TYR A 219 -2.41 -8.84 -34.42
C TYR A 219 -2.35 -7.34 -34.74
N VAL A 220 -1.27 -6.64 -34.35
CA VAL A 220 -1.04 -5.23 -34.72
C VAL A 220 -0.66 -5.11 -36.20
N ARG A 221 0.21 -6.00 -36.69
CA ARG A 221 0.54 -6.08 -38.12
C ARG A 221 -0.71 -6.36 -38.97
N THR A 222 -1.54 -7.30 -38.54
CA THR A 222 -2.80 -7.62 -39.20
C THR A 222 -3.77 -6.44 -39.23
N ALA A 223 -3.89 -5.68 -38.13
CA ALA A 223 -4.74 -4.50 -38.07
C ALA A 223 -4.29 -3.40 -39.04
N ARG A 224 -2.96 -3.19 -39.16
CA ARG A 224 -2.38 -2.27 -40.15
C ARG A 224 -2.61 -2.74 -41.57
N ALA A 225 -2.41 -4.02 -41.87
CA ALA A 225 -2.66 -4.61 -43.19
C ALA A 225 -4.13 -4.48 -43.64
N LYS A 226 -5.09 -4.47 -42.70
CA LYS A 226 -6.52 -4.20 -42.94
C LYS A 226 -6.83 -2.71 -43.16
N GLY A 227 -5.82 -1.81 -43.24
CA GLY A 227 -6.01 -0.39 -43.51
C GLY A 227 -6.49 0.42 -42.31
N MET A 228 -6.38 -0.08 -41.08
CA MET A 228 -6.74 0.71 -39.89
C MET A 228 -5.76 1.87 -39.68
N SER A 229 -6.28 3.06 -39.34
CA SER A 229 -5.45 4.22 -39.01
C SER A 229 -4.57 3.94 -37.77
N ASN A 230 -3.37 4.51 -37.75
CA ASN A 230 -2.42 4.27 -36.67
C ASN A 230 -2.99 4.60 -35.27
N SER A 231 -3.77 5.67 -35.14
CA SER A 231 -4.44 6.03 -33.86
C SER A 231 -5.44 4.97 -33.41
N LYS A 232 -6.21 4.36 -34.32
CA LYS A 232 -7.12 3.25 -33.99
C LYS A 232 -6.36 1.98 -33.60
N VAL A 233 -5.25 1.68 -34.29
CA VAL A 233 -4.39 0.54 -33.96
C VAL A 233 -3.80 0.71 -32.55
N ILE A 234 -3.22 1.86 -32.25
CA ILE A 234 -2.63 2.16 -30.94
C ILE A 234 -3.72 2.11 -29.87
N GLY A 235 -4.81 2.87 -29.99
CA GLY A 235 -5.81 3.02 -28.95
C GLY A 235 -6.58 1.72 -28.68
N ARG A 236 -6.98 0.99 -29.73
CA ARG A 236 -7.86 -0.19 -29.59
C ARG A 236 -7.11 -1.51 -29.39
N HIS A 237 -5.92 -1.64 -29.97
CA HIS A 237 -5.19 -2.90 -29.95
C HIS A 237 -3.96 -2.86 -29.05
N VAL A 238 -3.11 -1.83 -29.16
CA VAL A 238 -1.88 -1.76 -28.36
C VAL A 238 -2.19 -1.37 -26.92
N LEU A 239 -2.82 -0.21 -26.67
CA LEU A 239 -3.05 0.29 -25.32
C LEU A 239 -3.92 -0.63 -24.50
N ARG A 240 -5.01 -1.15 -25.08
CA ARG A 240 -5.92 -2.05 -24.37
C ARG A 240 -5.18 -3.27 -23.77
N ASN A 241 -4.31 -3.90 -24.57
CA ASN A 241 -3.57 -5.07 -24.11
C ASN A 241 -2.41 -4.72 -23.18
N SER A 242 -1.70 -3.61 -23.47
CA SER A 242 -0.57 -3.16 -22.67
C SER A 242 -0.95 -2.66 -21.29
N LEU A 243 -2.18 -2.17 -21.08
CA LEU A 243 -2.62 -1.65 -19.82
C LEU A 243 -3.13 -2.73 -18.84
N ILE A 244 -3.38 -3.96 -19.29
CA ILE A 244 -3.82 -5.05 -18.40
C ILE A 244 -2.82 -5.30 -17.27
N PRO A 245 -1.51 -5.55 -17.52
CA PRO A 245 -0.53 -5.72 -16.46
C PRO A 245 -0.35 -4.47 -15.60
N VAL A 246 -0.53 -3.28 -16.19
CA VAL A 246 -0.38 -1.99 -15.50
C VAL A 246 -1.51 -1.77 -14.49
N VAL A 247 -2.77 -2.00 -14.88
CA VAL A 247 -3.94 -1.92 -14.00
C VAL A 247 -3.81 -2.91 -12.84
N THR A 248 -3.28 -4.06 -13.15
CA THR A 248 -2.97 -5.10 -12.20
C THR A 248 -1.94 -4.65 -11.15
N TYR A 249 -0.81 -4.09 -11.61
CA TYR A 249 0.22 -3.54 -10.72
C TYR A 249 -0.38 -2.43 -9.84
N LEU A 250 -1.10 -1.49 -10.43
CA LEU A 250 -1.80 -0.41 -9.70
C LEU A 250 -2.73 -0.94 -8.62
N GLY A 251 -3.49 -2.00 -8.93
CA GLY A 251 -4.36 -2.62 -7.95
C GLY A 251 -3.60 -3.15 -6.73
N ALA A 252 -2.46 -3.83 -6.95
CA ALA A 252 -1.62 -4.35 -5.87
C ALA A 252 -0.94 -3.24 -5.06
N ASP A 253 -0.59 -2.11 -5.71
CA ASP A 253 0.16 -1.02 -5.11
C ASP A 253 -0.64 -0.21 -4.07
N ILE A 254 -1.96 -0.18 -4.16
CA ILE A 254 -2.83 0.54 -3.21
C ILE A 254 -2.58 0.14 -1.75
N GLY A 255 -2.40 -1.16 -1.50
CA GLY A 255 -2.07 -1.66 -0.17
C GLY A 255 -0.66 -1.26 0.29
N ALA A 256 0.29 -1.25 -0.64
CA ALA A 256 1.67 -0.83 -0.38
C ALA A 256 1.78 0.67 -0.07
N LEU A 257 1.01 1.51 -0.76
CA LEU A 257 0.94 2.96 -0.48
C LEU A 257 0.50 3.24 0.95
N MET A 258 -0.48 2.51 1.48
CA MET A 258 -0.93 2.68 2.86
C MET A 258 0.16 2.32 3.88
N GLY A 259 0.92 1.23 3.63
CA GLY A 259 2.07 0.84 4.47
C GLY A 259 3.26 1.80 4.32
N GLY A 260 3.54 2.27 3.11
CA GLY A 260 4.64 3.18 2.79
C GLY A 260 4.44 4.63 3.24
N ALA A 261 3.22 5.00 3.61
CA ALA A 261 2.89 6.37 4.00
C ALA A 261 3.61 6.85 5.28
N MET A 262 4.10 5.95 6.15
CA MET A 262 4.66 6.29 7.46
C MET A 262 5.77 7.35 7.39
N ILE A 263 6.75 7.17 6.51
CA ILE A 263 7.87 8.12 6.35
C ILE A 263 7.37 9.45 5.80
N THR A 264 6.52 9.42 4.79
CA THR A 264 5.94 10.61 4.17
C THR A 264 5.08 11.39 5.16
N GLU A 265 4.20 10.72 5.90
CA GLU A 265 3.37 11.34 6.94
C GLU A 265 4.23 11.98 8.03
N ARG A 266 5.33 11.34 8.41
CA ARG A 266 6.25 11.89 9.42
C ARG A 266 6.95 13.15 8.93
N ILE A 267 7.45 13.17 7.70
CA ILE A 267 8.15 14.32 7.11
C ILE A 267 7.22 15.53 7.00
N PHE A 268 5.99 15.31 6.55
CA PHE A 268 5.02 16.40 6.35
C PHE A 268 4.13 16.66 7.56
N ASN A 269 4.42 16.03 8.70
CA ASN A 269 3.66 16.14 9.96
C ASN A 269 2.15 15.87 9.77
N ILE A 270 1.81 14.87 8.96
CA ILE A 270 0.44 14.44 8.71
C ILE A 270 0.00 13.54 9.87
N GLN A 271 -1.17 13.79 10.44
CA GLN A 271 -1.72 12.99 11.53
C GLN A 271 -2.47 11.75 10.99
N GLY A 272 -1.75 10.91 10.25
CA GLY A 272 -2.24 9.66 9.71
C GLY A 272 -1.79 8.44 10.52
N VAL A 273 -2.14 7.25 10.01
CA VAL A 273 -1.83 5.95 10.65
C VAL A 273 -0.33 5.71 10.76
N GLY A 274 0.44 6.04 9.73
CA GLY A 274 1.88 5.85 9.71
C GLY A 274 2.60 6.72 10.73
N ASN A 275 2.25 8.00 10.83
CA ASN A 275 2.80 8.90 11.83
C ASN A 275 2.37 8.51 13.26
N THR A 276 1.11 8.08 13.43
CA THR A 276 0.61 7.55 14.71
C THR A 276 1.37 6.30 15.13
N LEU A 277 1.63 5.38 14.20
CA LEU A 277 2.44 4.19 14.43
C LEU A 277 3.88 4.55 14.83
N PHE A 278 4.51 5.48 14.11
CA PHE A 278 5.85 5.96 14.45
C PHE A 278 5.92 6.52 15.88
N GLN A 279 4.94 7.36 16.25
CA GLN A 279 4.85 7.91 17.60
C GLN A 279 4.63 6.84 18.66
N ALA A 280 3.76 5.85 18.38
CA ALA A 280 3.51 4.72 19.27
C ALA A 280 4.78 3.89 19.50
N ILE A 281 5.55 3.59 18.44
CA ILE A 281 6.83 2.89 18.55
C ILE A 281 7.82 3.69 19.40
N THR A 282 7.96 4.99 19.12
CA THR A 282 8.91 5.85 19.84
C THR A 282 8.58 6.00 21.33
N ARG A 283 7.28 5.92 21.67
CA ARG A 283 6.79 5.98 23.06
C ARG A 283 6.74 4.63 23.76
N GLY A 284 7.09 3.52 23.07
CA GLY A 284 6.96 2.18 23.63
C GLY A 284 5.52 1.71 23.83
N GLU A 285 4.55 2.31 23.14
CA GLU A 285 3.12 2.08 23.29
C GLU A 285 2.68 0.79 22.54
N GLY A 286 3.12 -0.37 23.06
CA GLY A 286 3.02 -1.67 22.41
C GLY A 286 1.60 -2.04 21.96
N THR A 287 0.60 -1.80 22.80
CA THR A 287 -0.82 -2.06 22.49
C THR A 287 -1.27 -1.29 21.25
N LEU A 288 -0.93 -0.01 21.15
CA LEU A 288 -1.27 0.81 19.98
C LEU A 288 -0.51 0.35 18.74
N VAL A 289 0.79 -0.01 18.89
CA VAL A 289 1.61 -0.54 17.78
C VAL A 289 0.99 -1.81 17.20
N VAL A 290 0.73 -2.82 18.03
CA VAL A 290 0.18 -4.10 17.58
C VAL A 290 -1.20 -3.91 16.94
N SER A 291 -2.04 -3.06 17.52
CA SER A 291 -3.39 -2.78 17.01
C SER A 291 -3.35 -2.09 15.65
N LEU A 292 -2.52 -1.03 15.48
CA LEU A 292 -2.36 -0.33 14.22
C LEU A 292 -1.82 -1.25 13.11
N VAL A 293 -0.78 -2.03 13.42
CA VAL A 293 -0.22 -2.98 12.44
C VAL A 293 -1.23 -4.06 12.07
N THR A 294 -1.98 -4.60 13.06
CA THR A 294 -3.02 -5.60 12.79
C THR A 294 -4.07 -5.06 11.82
N ILE A 295 -4.55 -3.84 12.01
CA ILE A 295 -5.54 -3.23 11.12
C ILE A 295 -4.93 -2.94 9.75
N LEU A 296 -3.69 -2.45 9.66
CA LEU A 296 -2.99 -2.28 8.37
C LEU A 296 -2.87 -3.59 7.61
N VAL A 297 -2.50 -4.69 8.29
CA VAL A 297 -2.45 -6.04 7.70
C VAL A 297 -3.82 -6.49 7.20
N MET A 298 -4.87 -6.28 7.98
CA MET A 298 -6.25 -6.62 7.58
C MET A 298 -6.67 -5.84 6.33
N ILE A 299 -6.37 -4.56 6.27
CA ILE A 299 -6.67 -3.73 5.09
C ILE A 299 -5.86 -4.18 3.89
N PHE A 300 -4.55 -4.43 4.07
CA PHE A 300 -3.70 -4.96 3.00
C PHE A 300 -4.26 -6.28 2.42
N VAL A 301 -4.67 -7.19 3.28
CA VAL A 301 -5.26 -8.48 2.90
C VAL A 301 -6.58 -8.29 2.14
N VAL A 302 -7.44 -7.37 2.60
CA VAL A 302 -8.69 -7.04 1.89
C VAL A 302 -8.39 -6.40 0.53
N CYS A 303 -7.47 -5.45 0.45
CA CYS A 303 -7.05 -4.85 -0.82
C CYS A 303 -6.47 -5.91 -1.78
N SER A 304 -5.62 -6.81 -1.28
CA SER A 304 -5.07 -7.92 -2.07
C SER A 304 -6.16 -8.83 -2.61
N LEU A 305 -7.18 -9.15 -1.80
CA LEU A 305 -8.33 -9.94 -2.24
C LEU A 305 -9.13 -9.23 -3.35
N LEU A 306 -9.37 -7.94 -3.19
CA LEU A 306 -10.06 -7.14 -4.23
C LEU A 306 -9.27 -7.14 -5.54
N VAL A 307 -7.95 -7.04 -5.47
CA VAL A 307 -7.06 -7.11 -6.64
C VAL A 307 -7.11 -8.49 -7.29
N ASP A 308 -7.05 -9.57 -6.50
CA ASP A 308 -7.19 -10.93 -7.01
C ASP A 308 -8.54 -11.15 -7.71
N MET A 309 -9.62 -10.57 -7.18
CA MET A 309 -10.94 -10.58 -7.84
C MET A 309 -10.93 -9.78 -9.14
N LEU A 310 -10.30 -8.62 -9.16
CA LEU A 310 -10.14 -7.80 -10.36
C LEU A 310 -9.37 -8.57 -11.45
N TYR A 311 -8.30 -9.26 -11.07
CA TYR A 311 -7.56 -10.15 -11.97
C TYR A 311 -8.45 -11.24 -12.56
N ALA A 312 -9.21 -11.93 -11.73
CA ALA A 312 -10.10 -12.99 -12.19
C ALA A 312 -11.21 -12.50 -13.15
N VAL A 313 -11.53 -11.19 -13.10
CA VAL A 313 -12.47 -10.54 -14.04
C VAL A 313 -11.77 -10.12 -15.33
N LEU A 314 -10.56 -9.52 -15.23
CA LEU A 314 -9.81 -8.99 -16.38
C LEU A 314 -9.18 -10.10 -17.24
N ASP A 315 -8.66 -11.15 -16.60
CA ASP A 315 -8.07 -12.31 -17.28
C ASP A 315 -8.75 -13.62 -16.84
N PRO A 316 -9.75 -14.10 -17.60
CA PRO A 316 -10.44 -15.35 -17.29
C PRO A 316 -9.53 -16.59 -17.26
N ARG A 317 -8.34 -16.54 -17.88
CA ARG A 317 -7.40 -17.66 -17.95
C ARG A 317 -6.84 -18.04 -16.57
N ILE A 318 -6.74 -17.07 -15.66
CA ILE A 318 -6.23 -17.29 -14.29
C ILE A 318 -7.20 -18.14 -13.44
N ARG A 319 -8.48 -18.23 -13.81
CA ARG A 319 -9.45 -19.07 -13.10
C ARG A 319 -9.16 -20.57 -13.23
N TYR A 320 -8.33 -20.96 -14.18
CA TYR A 320 -8.06 -22.36 -14.55
C TYR A 320 -6.73 -22.89 -13.97
N ALA A 321 -5.91 -22.05 -13.31
CA ALA A 321 -4.70 -22.45 -12.62
C ALA A 321 -4.97 -22.65 -11.10
#